data_ae391c867988bb54ac77990a9f223bfa
#
_entry.id   ae391c867988bb54ac77990a9f223bfa
#
_cell.length_a   1.000
_cell.length_b   1.000
_cell.length_c   1.000
_cell.angle_alpha   90.00
_cell.angle_beta   90.00
_cell.angle_gamma   90.00
#
_symmetry.space_group_name_H-M   'P 1'
#
loop_
_entity.id
_entity.type
_entity.pdbx_description
1 polymer ?
#
loop_
_entity_poly.entity_id
_entity_poly.type
_entity_poly.pdbx_seq_one_letter_code
_entity_poly.pdbx_strand_id
1 'polypeptide(L)'
;MLVEQKEKLQTVIGLIDKLAVPPDVSVEYFIPGVLVTTDGGNDDRGPYIQFKYALNGQDPHVQNMPLTRSYLEKTPQDLVNLFTFSLERFMEEIDSRQYGAQ
;
A
#
# COMPACT_ATOMS: atom_id res chain seq x y z
N MET A 1 0.88 10.05 -15.90
CA MET A 1 2.09 9.80 -15.09
C MET A 1 3.30 9.79 -16.00
N LEU A 2 4.36 10.46 -15.59
CA LEU A 2 5.58 10.54 -16.39
C LEU A 2 6.32 9.19 -16.41
N VAL A 3 7.10 8.96 -17.47
CA VAL A 3 7.88 7.73 -17.59
C VAL A 3 8.82 7.56 -16.39
N GLU A 4 9.46 8.65 -15.98
CA GLU A 4 10.37 8.62 -14.83
C GLU A 4 9.67 8.19 -13.56
N GLN A 5 8.43 8.62 -13.37
CA GLN A 5 7.63 8.23 -12.22
C GLN A 5 7.26 6.76 -12.27
N LYS A 6 6.93 6.26 -13.46
CA LYS A 6 6.61 4.85 -13.63
C LYS A 6 7.81 3.97 -13.31
N GLU A 7 8.99 4.34 -13.80
CA GLU A 7 10.22 3.61 -13.52
C GLU A 7 10.54 3.61 -12.03
N LYS A 8 10.36 4.76 -11.39
CA LYS A 8 10.55 4.89 -9.94
C LYS A 8 9.62 3.95 -9.19
N LEU A 9 8.35 3.91 -9.56
CA LEU A 9 7.38 3.05 -8.89
C LEU A 9 7.67 1.58 -9.14
N GLN A 10 8.17 1.21 -10.31
CA GLN A 10 8.60 -0.17 -10.55
C GLN A 10 9.73 -0.55 -9.59
N THR A 11 10.67 0.34 -9.38
CA THR A 11 11.76 0.12 -8.42
C THR A 11 11.21 -0.03 -7.01
N VAL A 12 10.28 0.82 -6.62
CA VAL A 12 9.64 0.77 -5.30
C VAL A 12 8.93 -0.56 -5.08
N ILE A 13 8.17 -1.01 -6.08
CA ILE A 13 7.46 -2.28 -6.00
C ILE A 13 8.45 -3.43 -5.79
N GLY A 14 9.56 -3.43 -6.52
CA GLY A 14 10.59 -4.46 -6.35
C GLY A 14 11.20 -4.44 -4.96
N LEU A 15 11.37 -3.26 -4.37
CA LEU A 15 11.89 -3.15 -3.02
C LEU A 15 10.86 -3.62 -1.99
N ILE A 16 9.58 -3.29 -2.20
CA ILE A 16 8.51 -3.74 -1.33
C ILE A 16 8.40 -5.26 -1.33
N ASP A 17 8.57 -5.89 -2.49
CA ASP A 17 8.50 -7.34 -2.61
C ASP A 17 9.56 -8.05 -1.77
N LYS A 18 10.64 -7.35 -1.42
CA LYS A 18 11.71 -7.90 -0.60
C LYS A 18 11.49 -7.69 0.89
N LEU A 19 10.49 -6.92 1.26
CA LEU A 19 10.20 -6.65 2.66
C LEU A 19 9.41 -7.81 3.28
N ALA A 20 9.62 -8.01 4.58
CA ALA A 20 8.89 -9.02 5.33
C ALA A 20 7.51 -8.47 5.71
N VAL A 21 6.55 -8.63 4.82
CA VAL A 21 5.18 -8.24 5.11
C VAL A 21 4.50 -9.39 5.86
N PRO A 22 3.74 -9.09 6.95
CA PRO A 22 3.03 -10.16 7.67
C PRO A 22 2.14 -10.98 6.72
N PRO A 23 2.09 -12.30 6.90
CA PRO A 23 1.34 -13.16 5.97
C PRO A 23 -0.16 -12.89 5.94
N ASP A 24 -0.70 -12.30 7.00
CA ASP A 24 -2.13 -11.99 7.06
C ASP A 24 -2.47 -10.68 6.37
N VAL A 25 -1.47 -9.93 5.93
CA VAL A 25 -1.66 -8.66 5.24
C VAL A 25 -1.38 -8.85 3.76
N SER A 26 -2.33 -8.45 2.94
CA SER A 26 -2.17 -8.43 1.49
C SER A 26 -1.84 -7.01 1.05
N VAL A 27 -0.90 -6.87 0.14
CA VAL A 27 -0.55 -5.58 -0.46
C VAL A 27 -1.00 -5.60 -1.90
N GLU A 28 -1.87 -4.67 -2.25
CA GLU A 28 -2.40 -4.56 -3.59
C GLU A 28 -2.02 -3.21 -4.18
N TYR A 29 -1.93 -3.15 -5.50
CA TYR A 29 -1.49 -1.96 -6.19
C TYR A 29 -2.54 -1.49 -7.18
N PHE A 30 -2.79 -0.19 -7.20
CA PHE A 30 -3.52 0.44 -8.30
C PHE A 30 -2.63 1.53 -8.88
N ILE A 31 -1.79 1.16 -9.81
CA ILE A 31 -0.83 2.07 -10.46
C ILE A 31 -0.95 1.86 -11.97
N PRO A 32 -1.93 2.52 -12.61
CA PRO A 32 -2.17 2.35 -14.05
C PRO A 32 -0.88 2.57 -14.85
N GLY A 33 -0.60 1.65 -15.75
CA GLY A 33 0.61 1.71 -16.56
C GLY A 33 1.82 1.07 -15.91
N VAL A 34 1.74 0.67 -14.64
CA VAL A 34 2.82 0.00 -13.91
C VAL A 34 2.36 -1.34 -13.37
N LEU A 35 1.39 -1.33 -12.46
CA LEU A 35 0.87 -2.57 -11.88
C LEU A 35 -0.52 -2.30 -11.31
N VAL A 36 -1.49 -3.11 -11.71
CA VAL A 36 -2.83 -3.06 -11.15
C VAL A 36 -3.21 -4.45 -10.68
N THR A 37 -3.34 -4.62 -9.38
CA THR A 37 -3.76 -5.90 -8.79
C THR A 37 -5.05 -5.77 -8.00
N THR A 38 -5.53 -4.53 -7.79
CA THR A 38 -6.77 -4.31 -7.06
C THR A 38 -7.97 -4.70 -7.89
N ASP A 39 -9.02 -5.15 -7.21
CA ASP A 39 -10.31 -5.37 -7.87
C ASP A 39 -10.99 -4.02 -8.10
N GLY A 40 -11.70 -3.91 -9.19
CA GLY A 40 -12.46 -2.72 -9.46
C GLY A 40 -11.67 -1.50 -9.90
N GLY A 41 -10.57 -1.70 -10.56
CA GLY A 41 -9.59 -0.70 -10.92
C GLY A 41 -10.06 0.53 -11.68
N ASN A 42 -11.14 1.14 -11.27
CA ASN A 42 -11.66 2.35 -11.90
C ASN A 42 -11.88 3.39 -10.82
N ASP A 43 -10.77 3.95 -10.34
CA ASP A 43 -10.79 4.86 -9.22
C ASP A 43 -10.29 6.24 -9.65
N ASP A 44 -11.13 7.25 -9.43
CA ASP A 44 -10.80 8.62 -9.78
C ASP A 44 -9.77 9.25 -8.85
N ARG A 45 -9.43 8.57 -7.77
CA ARG A 45 -8.49 9.08 -6.77
C ARG A 45 -7.03 8.99 -7.18
N GLY A 46 -6.76 8.43 -8.36
CA GLY A 46 -5.40 8.26 -8.84
C GLY A 46 -4.71 7.03 -8.26
N PRO A 47 -3.40 6.89 -8.48
CA PRO A 47 -2.68 5.69 -8.04
C PRO A 47 -2.57 5.59 -6.52
N TYR A 48 -2.60 4.35 -6.03
CA TYR A 48 -2.44 4.09 -4.60
C TYR A 48 -1.93 2.67 -4.36
N ILE A 49 -1.42 2.45 -3.15
CA ILE A 49 -1.08 1.13 -2.64
C ILE A 49 -2.09 0.80 -1.55
N GLN A 50 -2.63 -0.40 -1.57
CA GLN A 50 -3.67 -0.81 -0.64
C GLN A 50 -3.18 -1.89 0.30
N PHE A 51 -3.40 -1.71 1.60
CA PHE A 51 -3.19 -2.73 2.62
C PHE A 51 -4.52 -3.38 2.94
N LYS A 52 -4.55 -4.69 3.04
CA LYS A 52 -5.77 -5.42 3.31
C LYS A 52 -5.49 -6.52 4.32
N TYR A 53 -6.29 -6.57 5.37
CA TYR A 53 -6.18 -7.56 6.42
C TYR A 53 -7.56 -8.15 6.66
N ALA A 54 -7.66 -9.47 6.62
CA ALA A 54 -8.94 -10.14 6.84
C ALA A 54 -8.78 -11.21 7.90
N LEU A 55 -9.66 -11.15 8.90
CA LEU A 55 -9.81 -12.24 9.86
C LEU A 55 -10.93 -13.15 9.40
N ASN A 56 -10.86 -14.42 9.80
CA ASN A 56 -11.88 -15.39 9.43
C ASN A 56 -13.27 -14.92 9.88
N GLY A 57 -14.20 -14.86 8.92
CA GLY A 57 -15.58 -14.53 9.20
C GLY A 57 -15.85 -13.06 9.44
N GLN A 58 -14.88 -12.19 9.23
CA GLN A 58 -15.04 -10.75 9.41
C GLN A 58 -14.74 -10.00 8.12
N ASP A 59 -15.29 -8.79 8.03
CA ASP A 59 -15.01 -7.93 6.90
C ASP A 59 -13.53 -7.53 6.89
N PRO A 60 -12.92 -7.47 5.71
CA PRO A 60 -11.51 -7.08 5.63
C PRO A 60 -11.30 -5.64 6.06
N HIS A 61 -10.18 -5.41 6.70
CA HIS A 61 -9.70 -4.11 7.05
C HIS A 61 -8.87 -3.59 5.87
N VAL A 62 -9.20 -2.43 5.38
CA VAL A 62 -8.57 -1.89 4.18
C VAL A 62 -8.10 -0.47 4.43
N GLN A 63 -6.88 -0.17 4.03
CA GLN A 63 -6.34 1.17 4.08
C GLN A 63 -5.55 1.43 2.82
N ASN A 64 -5.72 2.62 2.25
CA ASN A 64 -5.01 3.02 1.04
C ASN A 64 -3.93 4.03 1.35
N MET A 65 -2.78 3.86 0.70
CA MET A 65 -1.69 4.83 0.72
C MET A 65 -1.70 5.52 -0.64
N PRO A 66 -2.23 6.76 -0.73
CA PRO A 66 -2.30 7.43 -2.02
C PRO A 66 -0.91 7.87 -2.48
N LEU A 67 -0.65 7.69 -3.77
CA LEU A 67 0.60 8.12 -4.37
C LEU A 67 0.39 9.50 -4.98
N THR A 68 0.36 10.51 -4.11
CA THR A 68 0.14 11.89 -4.51
C THR A 68 1.35 12.42 -5.26
N ARG A 69 1.19 13.61 -5.85
CA ARG A 69 2.31 14.27 -6.52
C ARG A 69 3.52 14.43 -5.61
N SER A 70 3.29 14.81 -4.34
CA SER A 70 4.37 14.94 -3.36
C SER A 70 5.14 13.64 -3.19
N TYR A 71 4.41 12.52 -3.12
CA TYR A 71 5.05 11.21 -2.98
C TYR A 71 5.84 10.86 -4.23
N LEU A 72 5.30 11.16 -5.41
CA LEU A 72 5.95 10.81 -6.68
C LEU A 72 7.23 11.61 -6.90
N GLU A 73 7.43 12.69 -6.16
CA GLU A 73 8.67 13.47 -6.22
C GLU A 73 9.76 12.94 -5.31
N LYS A 74 9.43 12.00 -4.42
CA LYS A 74 10.39 11.44 -3.48
C LYS A 74 11.25 10.36 -4.12
N THR A 75 12.38 10.05 -3.48
CA THR A 75 13.24 8.97 -3.95
C THR A 75 12.57 7.61 -3.71
N PRO A 76 12.99 6.57 -4.42
CA PRO A 76 12.45 5.23 -4.17
C PRO A 76 12.62 4.80 -2.71
N GLN A 77 13.75 5.10 -2.10
CA GLN A 77 13.99 4.71 -0.70
C GLN A 77 13.04 5.44 0.24
N ASP A 78 12.79 6.73 0.00
CA ASP A 78 11.83 7.48 0.80
C ASP A 78 10.44 6.92 0.68
N LEU A 79 10.05 6.50 -0.53
CA LEU A 79 8.73 5.88 -0.73
C LEU A 79 8.61 4.55 -0.01
N VAL A 80 9.67 3.75 -0.01
CA VAL A 80 9.70 2.49 0.74
C VAL A 80 9.59 2.76 2.24
N ASN A 81 10.27 3.79 2.72
CA ASN A 81 10.17 4.17 4.14
C ASN A 81 8.77 4.59 4.52
N LEU A 82 8.11 5.36 3.64
CA LEU A 82 6.70 5.75 3.86
C LEU A 82 5.79 4.55 3.82
N PHE A 83 6.03 3.62 2.92
CA PHE A 83 5.28 2.37 2.85
C PHE A 83 5.41 1.60 4.16
N THR A 84 6.64 1.44 4.66
CA THR A 84 6.89 0.72 5.91
C THR A 84 6.19 1.39 7.08
N PHE A 85 6.28 2.71 7.15
CA PHE A 85 5.60 3.48 8.20
C PHE A 85 4.08 3.29 8.13
N SER A 86 3.52 3.36 6.92
CA SER A 86 2.09 3.17 6.73
C SER A 86 1.64 1.76 7.11
N LEU A 87 2.44 0.77 6.78
CA LEU A 87 2.17 -0.61 7.14
C LEU A 87 2.18 -0.80 8.66
N GLU A 88 3.17 -0.22 9.34
CA GLU A 88 3.24 -0.31 10.79
C GLU A 88 2.02 0.32 11.45
N ARG A 89 1.59 1.48 10.96
CA ARG A 89 0.39 2.13 11.49
C ARG A 89 -0.85 1.29 11.24
N PHE A 90 -0.94 0.69 10.09
CA PHE A 90 -2.05 -0.20 9.75
C PHE A 90 -2.11 -1.38 10.72
N MET A 91 -0.97 -1.99 11.01
CA MET A 91 -0.90 -3.10 11.95
C MET A 91 -1.25 -2.66 13.37
N GLU A 92 -0.83 -1.47 13.78
CA GLU A 92 -1.19 -0.93 15.10
C GLU A 92 -2.69 -0.73 15.23
N GLU A 93 -3.34 -0.24 14.19
CA GLU A 93 -4.79 -0.07 14.19
C GLU A 93 -5.51 -1.41 14.34
N ILE A 94 -5.02 -2.44 13.65
CA ILE A 94 -5.61 -3.77 13.76
C ILE A 94 -5.46 -4.31 15.18
N ASP A 95 -4.27 -4.19 15.76
CA ASP A 95 -4.02 -4.64 17.12
C ASP A 95 -4.91 -3.91 18.12
N SER A 96 -5.05 -2.60 17.96
CA SER A 96 -5.92 -1.81 18.83
C SER A 96 -7.36 -2.29 18.78
N ARG A 97 -7.84 -2.63 17.59
CA ARG A 97 -9.22 -3.11 17.45
C ARG A 97 -9.41 -4.49 18.05
N GLN A 98 -8.39 -5.33 17.95
CA GLN A 98 -8.48 -6.69 18.49
C GLN A 98 -8.41 -6.71 20.02
N TYR A 99 -7.60 -5.83 20.60
CA TYR A 99 -7.35 -5.83 22.03
C TYR A 99 -7.95 -4.65 22.76
N GLY A 100 -8.22 -3.56 22.04
CA GLY A 100 -8.67 -2.33 22.63
C GLY A 100 -10.17 -2.13 22.65
N ALA A 101 -10.92 -3.10 22.21
CA ALA A 101 -12.37 -2.99 22.09
C ALA A 101 -13.08 -3.26 23.41
N GLN A 102 -12.59 -2.73 24.46
CA GLN A 102 -13.15 -3.00 25.77
C GLN A 102 -14.12 -1.95 26.23
#